data_19111d24377860e83c649e2889084273
#
_entry.id   19111d24377860e83c649e2889084273
#
_cell.length_a   1.000
_cell.length_b   1.000
_cell.length_c   1.000
_cell.angle_alpha   90.00
_cell.angle_beta   90.00
_cell.angle_gamma   90.00
#
_symmetry.space_group_name_H-M   'P 1'
#
loop_
_entity.id
_entity.type
_entity.pdbx_description
1 polymer ?
#
loop_
_entity_poly.entity_id
_entity_poly.type
_entity_poly.pdbx_seq_one_letter_code
_entity_poly.pdbx_strand_id
1 'polypeptide(L)'
;YAALAAMGLIHLVFLFFGDIMFMYGILALHVTMIANRSDRLLLTVAGVLWVAGGGVTAALTLLGWTGTSAYGLGYVEDQLAMGETVLMTFPVQYVSSATTIMPAILVGFVAGRRGMLETPEPYLRIMRWWAIIAVAVCFIVGIPLGLASMGVIGGELVWSAINRVAGLVTGPGLVVLLFYLSRWLQQHHKQHVLPVRMLVALGRMSMTGYVLQSVLFTALVLPWGLGLGSGSGAAVAMLMGVAVWFLTLIIVYAWSLTGRRGPLETIHRRLGYTRPTTALRRYNGRS
;
A
#
# COMPACT_ATOMS: atom_id res chain seq x y z
N TYR A 1 1.13 13.02 -9.23
CA TYR A 1 1.95 11.86 -8.88
C TYR A 1 3.42 12.21 -8.69
N ALA A 2 4.01 13.15 -9.46
CA ALA A 2 5.39 13.60 -9.23
C ALA A 2 5.63 14.12 -7.80
N ALA A 3 4.68 14.89 -7.24
CA ALA A 3 4.74 15.34 -5.85
C ALA A 3 4.74 14.16 -4.86
N LEU A 4 3.95 13.11 -5.13
CA LEU A 4 3.93 11.90 -4.33
C LEU A 4 5.29 11.17 -4.39
N ALA A 5 5.87 11.04 -5.60
CA ALA A 5 7.19 10.44 -5.77
C ALA A 5 8.28 11.24 -5.03
N ALA A 6 8.25 12.58 -5.13
CA ALA A 6 9.22 13.41 -4.41
C ALA A 6 9.11 13.29 -2.89
N MET A 7 7.89 13.28 -2.36
CA MET A 7 7.66 13.07 -0.92
C MET A 7 8.08 11.68 -0.48
N GLY A 8 7.80 10.65 -1.29
CA GLY A 8 8.23 9.28 -1.05
C GLY A 8 9.74 9.13 -1.08
N LEU A 9 10.43 9.81 -1.99
CA LEU A 9 11.91 9.81 -2.02
C LEU A 9 12.52 10.38 -0.74
N ILE A 10 11.99 11.51 -0.25
CA ILE A 10 12.42 12.10 1.03
C ILE A 10 12.17 11.12 2.18
N HIS A 11 11.00 10.51 2.21
CA HIS A 11 10.64 9.54 3.25
C HIS A 11 11.53 8.28 3.19
N LEU A 12 11.81 7.76 1.99
CA LEU A 12 12.67 6.61 1.75
C LEU A 12 14.09 6.85 2.29
N VAL A 13 14.68 8.02 1.96
CA VAL A 13 16.07 8.30 2.32
C VAL A 13 16.22 8.62 3.81
N PHE A 14 15.30 9.39 4.40
CA PHE A 14 15.49 9.94 5.74
C PHE A 14 14.72 9.25 6.85
N LEU A 15 13.66 8.49 6.53
CA LEU A 15 12.79 7.92 7.56
C LEU A 15 12.65 6.40 7.46
N PHE A 16 12.37 5.88 6.26
CA PHE A 16 12.06 4.46 6.12
C PHE A 16 12.41 3.93 4.73
N PHE A 17 13.45 3.13 4.65
CA PHE A 17 13.94 2.52 3.42
C PHE A 17 12.92 1.62 2.68
N GLY A 18 11.91 1.10 3.36
CA GLY A 18 10.80 0.34 2.78
C GLY A 18 9.66 1.22 2.27
N ASP A 19 9.94 2.45 1.83
CA ASP A 19 8.92 3.38 1.36
C ASP A 19 8.19 2.86 0.13
N ILE A 20 6.87 3.03 0.17
CA ILE A 20 5.94 2.64 -0.89
C ILE A 20 5.50 3.84 -1.75
N MET A 21 5.49 5.06 -1.16
CA MET A 21 4.97 6.25 -1.84
C MET A 21 5.82 6.63 -3.05
N PHE A 22 7.15 6.44 -2.96
CA PHE A 22 8.07 6.70 -4.06
C PHE A 22 7.74 5.84 -5.27
N MET A 23 7.63 4.52 -5.07
CA MET A 23 7.28 3.58 -6.14
C MET A 23 5.87 3.81 -6.68
N TYR A 24 4.88 4.03 -5.80
CA TYR A 24 3.53 4.37 -6.26
C TYR A 24 3.49 5.65 -7.08
N GLY A 25 4.23 6.67 -6.68
CA GLY A 25 4.31 7.92 -7.43
C GLY A 25 4.85 7.71 -8.85
N ILE A 26 5.94 6.96 -8.98
CA ILE A 26 6.56 6.64 -10.27
C ILE A 26 5.64 5.77 -11.13
N LEU A 27 5.12 4.68 -10.57
CA LEU A 27 4.24 3.76 -11.31
C LEU A 27 2.94 4.45 -11.75
N ALA A 28 2.37 5.31 -10.91
CA ALA A 28 1.20 6.09 -11.26
C ALA A 28 1.47 7.10 -12.39
N LEU A 29 2.69 7.66 -12.49
CA LEU A 29 3.08 8.47 -13.66
C LEU A 29 3.02 7.64 -14.95
N HIS A 30 3.50 6.41 -14.94
CA HIS A 30 3.39 5.52 -16.11
C HIS A 30 1.93 5.19 -16.46
N VAL A 31 1.08 4.97 -15.46
CA VAL A 31 -0.35 4.76 -15.69
C VAL A 31 -0.99 5.97 -16.38
N THR A 32 -0.58 7.21 -16.04
CA THR A 32 -1.12 8.40 -16.72
C THR A 32 -0.82 8.41 -18.22
N MET A 33 0.32 7.86 -18.64
CA MET A 33 0.70 7.79 -20.07
C MET A 33 -0.19 6.84 -20.87
N ILE A 34 -0.75 5.81 -20.23
CA ILE A 34 -1.62 4.82 -20.85
C ILE A 34 -3.08 4.93 -20.42
N ALA A 35 -3.42 5.93 -19.60
CA ALA A 35 -4.74 6.10 -19.01
C ALA A 35 -5.87 6.21 -20.07
N ASN A 36 -5.58 6.74 -21.27
CA ASN A 36 -6.54 6.89 -22.35
C ASN A 36 -6.78 5.59 -23.16
N ARG A 37 -6.07 4.52 -22.84
CA ARG A 37 -6.23 3.23 -23.52
C ARG A 37 -7.50 2.51 -23.06
N SER A 38 -7.92 1.53 -23.86
CA SER A 38 -9.12 0.73 -23.54
C SER A 38 -8.93 -0.11 -22.28
N ASP A 39 -10.03 -0.37 -21.55
CA ASP A 39 -10.02 -1.22 -20.36
C ASP A 39 -9.47 -2.63 -20.65
N ARG A 40 -9.80 -3.17 -21.83
CA ARG A 40 -9.29 -4.49 -22.26
C ARG A 40 -7.77 -4.50 -22.31
N LEU A 41 -7.17 -3.48 -22.94
CA LEU A 41 -5.71 -3.38 -23.03
C LEU A 41 -5.08 -3.24 -21.65
N LEU A 42 -5.62 -2.35 -20.79
CA LEU A 42 -5.10 -2.13 -19.45
C LEU A 42 -5.16 -3.41 -18.59
N LEU A 43 -6.27 -4.15 -18.65
CA LEU A 43 -6.43 -5.41 -17.94
C LEU A 43 -5.56 -6.53 -18.52
N THR A 44 -5.35 -6.55 -19.85
CA THR A 44 -4.42 -7.49 -20.49
C THR A 44 -2.99 -7.22 -20.05
N VAL A 45 -2.56 -5.95 -20.05
CA VAL A 45 -1.23 -5.55 -19.55
C VAL A 45 -1.09 -5.93 -18.07
N ALA A 46 -2.09 -5.68 -17.25
CA ALA A 46 -2.10 -6.09 -15.85
C ALA A 46 -1.93 -7.61 -15.70
N GLY A 47 -2.68 -8.40 -16.47
CA GLY A 47 -2.60 -9.86 -16.46
C GLY A 47 -1.22 -10.38 -16.91
N VAL A 48 -0.67 -9.83 -18.01
CA VAL A 48 0.66 -10.21 -18.50
C VAL A 48 1.74 -9.87 -17.48
N LEU A 49 1.73 -8.65 -16.92
CA LEU A 49 2.67 -8.25 -15.89
C LEU A 49 2.57 -9.13 -14.65
N TRP A 50 1.35 -9.48 -14.24
CA TRP A 50 1.13 -10.35 -13.09
C TRP A 50 1.69 -11.76 -13.32
N VAL A 51 1.33 -12.40 -14.45
CA VAL A 51 1.77 -13.77 -14.73
C VAL A 51 3.28 -13.83 -14.95
N ALA A 52 3.83 -12.94 -15.78
CA ALA A 52 5.27 -12.91 -16.06
C ALA A 52 6.05 -12.50 -14.81
N GLY A 53 5.66 -11.41 -14.14
CA GLY A 53 6.33 -10.90 -12.97
C GLY A 53 6.18 -11.80 -11.76
N GLY A 54 4.99 -12.34 -11.54
CA GLY A 54 4.73 -13.32 -10.49
C GLY A 54 5.55 -14.60 -10.69
N GLY A 55 5.60 -15.09 -11.92
CA GLY A 55 6.42 -16.26 -12.28
C GLY A 55 7.91 -16.04 -12.07
N VAL A 56 8.45 -14.91 -12.53
CA VAL A 56 9.86 -14.53 -12.28
C VAL A 56 10.13 -14.37 -10.79
N THR A 57 9.27 -13.67 -10.07
CA THR A 57 9.47 -13.46 -8.62
C THR A 57 9.39 -14.78 -7.85
N ALA A 58 8.47 -15.67 -8.21
CA ALA A 58 8.37 -16.99 -7.62
C ALA A 58 9.62 -17.85 -7.90
N ALA A 59 10.10 -17.83 -9.15
CA ALA A 59 11.32 -18.55 -9.53
C ALA A 59 12.54 -18.04 -8.76
N LEU A 60 12.71 -16.72 -8.66
CA LEU A 60 13.79 -16.12 -7.88
C LEU A 60 13.70 -16.50 -6.40
N THR A 61 12.48 -16.54 -5.84
CA THR A 61 12.25 -16.98 -4.46
C THR A 61 12.68 -18.44 -4.27
N LEU A 62 12.30 -19.33 -5.17
CA LEU A 62 12.67 -20.75 -5.11
C LEU A 62 14.17 -20.97 -5.28
N LEU A 63 14.86 -20.10 -6.02
CA LEU A 63 16.31 -20.11 -6.14
C LEU A 63 17.04 -19.49 -4.93
N GLY A 64 16.31 -19.08 -3.90
CA GLY A 64 16.87 -18.41 -2.72
C GLY A 64 17.24 -16.94 -2.96
N TRP A 65 16.98 -16.41 -4.15
CA TRP A 65 17.12 -14.99 -4.46
C TRP A 65 15.92 -14.21 -3.92
N THR A 66 15.71 -14.31 -2.64
CA THR A 66 14.71 -13.47 -2.01
C THR A 66 15.32 -12.09 -1.87
N GLY A 67 14.72 -11.09 -2.52
CA GLY A 67 15.07 -9.68 -2.25
C GLY A 67 14.90 -9.26 -0.78
N THR A 68 14.45 -10.17 0.04
CA THR A 68 14.41 -10.10 1.50
C THR A 68 15.79 -10.24 2.15
N SER A 69 16.80 -10.76 1.47
CA SER A 69 18.16 -10.75 2.02
C SER A 69 18.72 -9.32 2.14
N ALA A 70 18.24 -8.37 1.34
CA ALA A 70 18.51 -6.95 1.60
C ALA A 70 17.71 -6.38 2.78
N TYR A 71 16.64 -7.07 3.20
CA TYR A 71 15.77 -6.71 4.31
C TYR A 71 15.86 -7.71 5.48
N GLY A 72 16.72 -8.72 5.41
CA GLY A 72 17.12 -9.61 6.52
C GLY A 72 18.00 -8.86 7.50
N LEU A 73 17.54 -7.72 7.85
CA LEU A 73 18.23 -6.68 8.53
C LEU A 73 18.19 -6.96 10.00
N GLY A 74 19.31 -7.37 10.48
CA GLY A 74 19.78 -6.79 11.73
C GLY A 74 19.52 -5.26 11.67
N TYR A 75 19.22 -4.66 12.77
CA TYR A 75 19.02 -3.22 12.91
C TYR A 75 20.01 -2.47 12.01
N VAL A 76 19.47 -1.66 11.09
CA VAL A 76 20.30 -0.80 10.27
C VAL A 76 20.82 0.29 11.16
N GLU A 77 22.09 0.23 11.48
CA GLU A 77 22.76 1.20 12.33
C GLU A 77 22.75 2.59 11.67
N ASP A 78 22.64 2.62 10.34
CA ASP A 78 22.62 3.83 9.53
C ASP A 78 21.48 3.84 8.50
N GLN A 79 20.45 4.66 8.77
CA GLN A 79 19.32 4.85 7.86
C GLN A 79 19.74 5.47 6.51
N LEU A 80 20.76 6.33 6.49
CA LEU A 80 21.24 6.98 5.26
C LEU A 80 21.93 5.97 4.34
N ALA A 81 22.78 5.11 4.90
CA ALA A 81 23.43 4.02 4.16
C ALA A 81 22.40 3.05 3.56
N MET A 82 21.29 2.84 4.27
CA MET A 82 20.18 2.04 3.76
C MET A 82 19.44 2.74 2.62
N GLY A 83 19.17 4.03 2.77
CA GLY A 83 18.57 4.83 1.71
C GLY A 83 19.42 4.83 0.44
N GLU A 84 20.73 4.95 0.58
CA GLU A 84 21.70 4.86 -0.53
C GLU A 84 21.66 3.47 -1.19
N THR A 85 21.68 2.39 -0.41
CA THR A 85 21.57 1.01 -0.92
C THR A 85 20.27 0.80 -1.70
N VAL A 86 19.14 1.33 -1.20
CA VAL A 86 17.86 1.25 -1.90
C VAL A 86 17.90 2.03 -3.22
N LEU A 87 18.54 3.19 -3.26
CA LEU A 87 18.70 3.96 -4.49
C LEU A 87 19.61 3.27 -5.51
N MET A 88 20.69 2.65 -5.05
CA MET A 88 21.59 1.87 -5.93
C MET A 88 20.91 0.62 -6.51
N THR A 89 20.06 -0.03 -5.73
CA THR A 89 19.28 -1.21 -6.17
C THR A 89 17.97 -0.82 -6.88
N PHE A 90 17.72 0.48 -7.07
CA PHE A 90 16.46 1.00 -7.64
C PHE A 90 16.05 0.34 -8.97
N PRO A 91 16.94 0.07 -9.96
CA PRO A 91 16.51 -0.56 -11.21
C PRO A 91 15.86 -1.93 -10.96
N VAL A 92 16.42 -2.75 -10.08
CA VAL A 92 15.88 -4.07 -9.73
C VAL A 92 14.56 -3.94 -8.97
N GLN A 93 14.49 -3.01 -8.02
CA GLN A 93 13.27 -2.74 -7.25
C GLN A 93 12.16 -2.18 -8.14
N TYR A 94 12.51 -1.33 -9.11
CA TYR A 94 11.55 -0.80 -10.07
C TYR A 94 10.95 -1.93 -10.92
N VAL A 95 11.76 -2.82 -11.49
CA VAL A 95 11.25 -3.96 -12.27
C VAL A 95 10.37 -4.86 -11.42
N SER A 96 10.79 -5.19 -10.19
CA SER A 96 10.00 -5.98 -9.24
C SER A 96 8.65 -5.29 -8.94
N SER A 97 8.67 -3.99 -8.64
CA SER A 97 7.45 -3.23 -8.34
C SER A 97 6.55 -3.05 -9.56
N ALA A 98 7.13 -2.86 -10.74
CA ALA A 98 6.37 -2.77 -11.98
C ALA A 98 5.63 -4.08 -12.32
N THR A 99 6.19 -5.21 -11.93
CA THR A 99 5.55 -6.51 -12.18
C THR A 99 4.59 -6.94 -11.07
N THR A 100 4.74 -6.44 -9.85
CA THR A 100 3.92 -6.82 -8.69
C THR A 100 2.87 -5.77 -8.32
N ILE A 101 3.20 -4.49 -8.35
CA ILE A 101 2.31 -3.40 -7.91
C ILE A 101 1.51 -2.81 -9.08
N MET A 102 2.13 -2.63 -10.26
CA MET A 102 1.45 -2.05 -11.42
C MET A 102 0.16 -2.79 -11.82
N PRO A 103 0.09 -4.14 -11.83
CA PRO A 103 -1.16 -4.85 -12.09
C PRO A 103 -2.30 -4.42 -11.17
N ALA A 104 -2.03 -4.28 -9.86
CA ALA A 104 -3.04 -3.83 -8.90
C ALA A 104 -3.47 -2.38 -9.15
N ILE A 105 -2.53 -1.49 -9.51
CA ILE A 105 -2.84 -0.09 -9.88
C ILE A 105 -3.72 -0.05 -11.12
N LEU A 106 -3.42 -0.83 -12.16
CA LEU A 106 -4.20 -0.89 -13.40
C LEU A 106 -5.62 -1.44 -13.16
N VAL A 107 -5.75 -2.51 -12.38
CA VAL A 107 -7.06 -3.06 -11.98
C VAL A 107 -7.85 -2.02 -11.19
N GLY A 108 -7.23 -1.38 -10.20
CA GLY A 108 -7.85 -0.31 -9.41
C GLY A 108 -8.25 0.89 -10.27
N PHE A 109 -7.41 1.28 -11.23
CA PHE A 109 -7.70 2.37 -12.16
C PHE A 109 -8.91 2.06 -13.05
N VAL A 110 -9.01 0.85 -13.61
CA VAL A 110 -10.17 0.43 -14.41
C VAL A 110 -11.42 0.33 -13.54
N ALA A 111 -11.31 -0.22 -12.32
CA ALA A 111 -12.43 -0.28 -11.38
C ALA A 111 -12.96 1.12 -11.01
N GLY A 112 -12.05 2.07 -10.73
CA GLY A 112 -12.42 3.48 -10.46
C GLY A 112 -13.04 4.16 -11.68
N ARG A 113 -12.46 3.98 -12.87
CA ARG A 113 -13.01 4.54 -14.12
C ARG A 113 -14.42 4.03 -14.42
N ARG A 114 -14.73 2.79 -14.04
CA ARG A 114 -16.06 2.19 -14.18
C ARG A 114 -17.02 2.55 -13.05
N GLY A 115 -16.58 3.28 -12.05
CA GLY A 115 -17.42 3.63 -10.88
C GLY A 115 -17.85 2.40 -10.08
N MET A 116 -17.04 1.32 -10.02
CA MET A 116 -17.47 0.06 -9.40
C MET A 116 -17.85 0.18 -7.92
N LEU A 117 -17.27 1.12 -7.20
CA LEU A 117 -17.62 1.38 -5.79
C LEU A 117 -18.73 2.43 -5.64
N GLU A 118 -18.92 3.29 -6.64
CA GLU A 118 -19.96 4.37 -6.63
C GLU A 118 -21.30 3.85 -7.08
N THR A 119 -21.31 3.03 -8.15
CA THR A 119 -22.50 2.37 -8.72
C THR A 119 -22.28 0.86 -8.77
N PRO A 120 -22.33 0.18 -7.61
CA PRO A 120 -21.85 -1.21 -7.49
C PRO A 120 -22.82 -2.24 -8.07
N GLU A 121 -24.09 -1.88 -8.34
CA GLU A 121 -25.14 -2.83 -8.72
C GLU A 121 -24.75 -3.78 -9.87
N PRO A 122 -24.17 -3.29 -10.99
CA PRO A 122 -23.76 -4.16 -12.10
C PRO A 122 -22.58 -5.08 -11.76
N TYR A 123 -21.82 -4.75 -10.72
CA TYR A 123 -20.55 -5.41 -10.36
C TYR A 123 -20.62 -6.28 -9.11
N LEU A 124 -21.74 -6.29 -8.38
CA LEU A 124 -21.87 -7.02 -7.10
C LEU A 124 -21.51 -8.50 -7.21
N ARG A 125 -21.84 -9.14 -8.34
CA ARG A 125 -21.50 -10.56 -8.55
C ARG A 125 -19.99 -10.79 -8.62
N ILE A 126 -19.27 -10.00 -9.41
CA ILE A 126 -17.82 -10.11 -9.56
C ILE A 126 -17.10 -9.72 -8.26
N MET A 127 -17.57 -8.66 -7.61
CA MET A 127 -17.05 -8.22 -6.31
C MET A 127 -17.19 -9.31 -5.25
N ARG A 128 -18.36 -9.95 -5.15
CA ARG A 128 -18.57 -11.05 -4.21
C ARG A 128 -17.61 -12.21 -4.44
N TRP A 129 -17.44 -12.63 -5.69
CA TRP A 129 -16.50 -13.70 -6.02
C TRP A 129 -15.06 -13.28 -5.70
N TRP A 130 -14.69 -12.04 -5.97
CA TRP A 130 -13.35 -11.56 -5.65
C TRP A 130 -13.09 -11.55 -4.14
N ALA A 131 -14.05 -11.11 -3.34
CA ALA A 131 -13.96 -11.18 -1.88
C ALA A 131 -13.80 -12.63 -1.38
N ILE A 132 -14.61 -13.56 -1.90
CA ILE A 132 -14.54 -15.00 -1.52
C ILE A 132 -13.16 -15.56 -1.89
N ILE A 133 -12.68 -15.31 -3.11
CA ILE A 133 -11.38 -15.80 -3.57
C ILE A 133 -10.26 -15.20 -2.70
N ALA A 134 -10.31 -13.92 -2.39
CA ALA A 134 -9.30 -13.28 -1.53
C ALA A 134 -9.25 -13.91 -0.13
N VAL A 135 -10.39 -14.13 0.48
CA VAL A 135 -10.47 -14.81 1.78
C VAL A 135 -9.95 -16.26 1.67
N ALA A 136 -10.37 -17.01 0.65
CA ALA A 136 -9.88 -18.36 0.42
C ALA A 136 -8.36 -18.41 0.25
N VAL A 137 -7.79 -17.50 -0.54
CA VAL A 137 -6.33 -17.38 -0.72
C VAL A 137 -5.63 -17.05 0.59
N CYS A 138 -6.15 -16.14 1.41
CA CYS A 138 -5.59 -15.85 2.73
C CYS A 138 -5.52 -17.09 3.62
N PHE A 139 -6.55 -17.95 3.61
CA PHE A 139 -6.55 -19.18 4.39
C PHE A 139 -5.67 -20.26 3.76
N ILE A 140 -5.80 -20.53 2.46
CA ILE A 140 -5.12 -21.64 1.77
C ILE A 140 -3.62 -21.39 1.63
N VAL A 141 -3.20 -20.14 1.50
CA VAL A 141 -1.80 -19.77 1.32
C VAL A 141 -1.22 -19.17 2.60
N GLY A 142 -1.95 -18.25 3.24
CA GLY A 142 -1.45 -17.51 4.41
C GLY A 142 -1.24 -18.41 5.63
N ILE A 143 -2.16 -19.34 5.93
CA ILE A 143 -1.99 -20.26 7.07
C ILE A 143 -0.79 -21.18 6.86
N PRO A 144 -0.66 -21.92 5.74
CA PRO A 144 0.52 -22.75 5.52
C PRO A 144 1.83 -21.96 5.52
N LEU A 145 1.85 -20.76 4.94
CA LEU A 145 3.04 -19.91 5.00
C LEU A 145 3.40 -19.57 6.45
N GLY A 146 2.42 -19.15 7.26
CA GLY A 146 2.64 -18.86 8.68
C GLY A 146 3.18 -20.07 9.44
N LEU A 147 2.59 -21.26 9.24
CA LEU A 147 3.04 -22.51 9.87
C LEU A 147 4.46 -22.90 9.40
N ALA A 148 4.77 -22.69 8.11
CA ALA A 148 6.10 -22.95 7.57
C ALA A 148 7.15 -21.99 8.13
N SER A 149 6.84 -20.71 8.23
CA SER A 149 7.74 -19.71 8.84
C SER A 149 7.99 -19.94 10.33
N MET A 150 7.05 -20.61 11.02
CA MET A 150 7.20 -21.03 12.41
C MET A 150 7.94 -22.38 12.54
N GLY A 151 8.32 -23.02 11.44
CA GLY A 151 8.96 -24.33 11.45
C GLY A 151 8.03 -25.50 11.79
N VAL A 152 6.71 -25.28 11.84
CA VAL A 152 5.71 -26.35 12.14
C VAL A 152 5.55 -27.29 10.94
N ILE A 153 5.62 -26.74 9.72
CA ILE A 153 5.61 -27.52 8.47
C ILE A 153 6.80 -27.10 7.61
N GLY A 154 7.21 -27.97 6.68
CA GLY A 154 8.26 -27.65 5.70
C GLY A 154 7.77 -26.79 4.54
N GLY A 155 8.71 -26.41 3.65
CA GLY A 155 8.39 -25.77 2.37
C GLY A 155 8.17 -24.27 2.44
N GLU A 156 8.78 -23.53 3.37
CA GLU A 156 8.65 -22.09 3.51
C GLU A 156 8.90 -21.32 2.20
N LEU A 157 9.96 -21.70 1.45
CA LEU A 157 10.26 -21.09 0.15
C LEU A 157 9.13 -21.27 -0.87
N VAL A 158 8.52 -22.45 -0.89
CA VAL A 158 7.41 -22.76 -1.79
C VAL A 158 6.19 -21.92 -1.42
N TRP A 159 5.82 -21.90 -0.15
CA TRP A 159 4.69 -21.09 0.32
C TRP A 159 4.93 -19.59 0.12
N SER A 160 6.16 -19.13 0.33
CA SER A 160 6.55 -17.73 0.05
C SER A 160 6.41 -17.40 -1.44
N ALA A 161 6.85 -18.29 -2.34
CA ALA A 161 6.72 -18.11 -3.77
C ALA A 161 5.24 -18.05 -4.20
N ILE A 162 4.40 -18.95 -3.69
CA ILE A 162 2.96 -18.96 -3.94
C ILE A 162 2.31 -17.65 -3.43
N ASN A 163 2.66 -17.23 -2.22
CA ASN A 163 2.11 -16.00 -1.62
C ASN A 163 2.45 -14.74 -2.43
N ARG A 164 3.64 -14.65 -3.03
CA ARG A 164 4.02 -13.52 -3.88
C ARG A 164 3.11 -13.39 -5.11
N VAL A 165 2.73 -14.52 -5.71
CA VAL A 165 1.78 -14.52 -6.84
C VAL A 165 0.35 -14.26 -6.36
N ALA A 166 -0.05 -14.89 -5.26
CA ALA A 166 -1.41 -14.81 -4.72
C ALA A 166 -1.74 -13.43 -4.14
N GLY A 167 -0.75 -12.68 -3.65
CA GLY A 167 -0.95 -11.36 -3.04
C GLY A 167 -1.66 -10.34 -3.94
N LEU A 168 -1.52 -10.45 -5.25
CA LEU A 168 -2.22 -9.60 -6.22
C LEU A 168 -3.74 -9.80 -6.23
N VAL A 169 -4.20 -10.99 -5.90
CA VAL A 169 -5.64 -11.28 -5.83
C VAL A 169 -6.22 -10.81 -4.51
N THR A 170 -5.45 -10.88 -3.43
CA THR A 170 -5.93 -10.52 -2.09
C THR A 170 -6.10 -9.01 -1.92
N GLY A 171 -5.22 -8.18 -2.51
CA GLY A 171 -5.30 -6.72 -2.39
C GLY A 171 -6.64 -6.13 -2.83
N PRO A 172 -7.05 -6.28 -4.10
CA PRO A 172 -8.36 -5.84 -4.56
C PRO A 172 -9.53 -6.48 -3.80
N GLY A 173 -9.40 -7.75 -3.39
CA GLY A 173 -10.41 -8.43 -2.59
C GLY A 173 -10.62 -7.81 -1.21
N LEU A 174 -9.55 -7.35 -0.56
CA LEU A 174 -9.65 -6.61 0.71
C LEU A 174 -10.40 -5.29 0.54
N VAL A 175 -10.17 -4.56 -0.57
CA VAL A 175 -10.94 -3.34 -0.88
C VAL A 175 -12.43 -3.66 -0.98
N VAL A 176 -12.79 -4.77 -1.64
CA VAL A 176 -14.19 -5.21 -1.73
C VAL A 176 -14.76 -5.61 -0.37
N LEU A 177 -14.01 -6.29 0.47
CA LEU A 177 -14.43 -6.62 1.83
C LEU A 177 -14.69 -5.36 2.66
N LEU A 178 -13.80 -4.36 2.57
CA LEU A 178 -14.00 -3.07 3.22
C LEU A 178 -15.21 -2.32 2.66
N PHE A 179 -15.50 -2.44 1.38
CA PHE A 179 -16.72 -1.90 0.79
C PHE A 179 -17.97 -2.55 1.40
N TYR A 180 -18.04 -3.89 1.52
CA TYR A 180 -19.16 -4.57 2.16
C TYR A 180 -19.29 -4.22 3.64
N LEU A 181 -18.16 -4.14 4.36
CA LEU A 181 -18.14 -3.68 5.76
C LEU A 181 -18.69 -2.25 5.88
N SER A 182 -18.27 -1.34 5.00
CA SER A 182 -18.75 0.04 4.96
C SER A 182 -20.25 0.10 4.74
N ARG A 183 -20.78 -0.66 3.78
CA ARG A 183 -22.24 -0.75 3.56
C ARG A 183 -22.98 -1.30 4.79
N TRP A 184 -22.46 -2.34 5.39
CA TRP A 184 -23.06 -2.93 6.59
C TRP A 184 -23.10 -1.92 7.75
N LEU A 185 -22.00 -1.20 7.97
CA LEU A 185 -21.92 -0.15 9.00
C LEU A 185 -22.93 0.97 8.74
N GLN A 186 -23.12 1.37 7.48
CA GLN A 186 -24.11 2.39 7.10
C GLN A 186 -25.55 1.91 7.33
N GLN A 187 -25.87 0.67 6.91
CA GLN A 187 -27.20 0.08 7.08
C GLN A 187 -27.60 -0.06 8.56
N HIS A 188 -26.62 -0.31 9.45
CA HIS A 188 -26.84 -0.44 10.89
C HIS A 188 -26.60 0.87 11.66
N HIS A 189 -26.47 2.00 10.98
CA HIS A 189 -26.21 3.33 11.58
C HIS A 189 -24.99 3.38 12.49
N LYS A 190 -23.97 2.51 12.25
CA LYS A 190 -22.75 2.41 13.05
C LYS A 190 -21.60 3.29 12.57
N GLN A 191 -21.82 4.11 11.52
CA GLN A 191 -20.80 5.03 10.97
C GLN A 191 -20.34 6.09 11.99
N HIS A 192 -21.13 6.34 13.03
CA HIS A 192 -20.86 7.39 14.03
C HIS A 192 -20.11 6.87 15.27
N VAL A 193 -19.93 5.55 15.42
CA VAL A 193 -19.19 5.00 16.56
C VAL A 193 -17.72 5.41 16.49
N LEU A 194 -17.12 5.64 17.65
CA LEU A 194 -15.76 6.18 17.78
C LEU A 194 -14.71 5.42 16.96
N PRO A 195 -14.60 4.09 17.01
CA PRO A 195 -13.60 3.37 16.22
C PRO A 195 -13.74 3.60 14.71
N VAL A 196 -14.97 3.66 14.19
CA VAL A 196 -15.22 3.91 12.77
C VAL A 196 -14.80 5.34 12.40
N ARG A 197 -15.12 6.32 13.23
CA ARG A 197 -14.70 7.71 13.02
C ARG A 197 -13.19 7.85 13.01
N MET A 198 -12.49 7.15 13.91
CA MET A 198 -11.03 7.14 13.97
C MET A 198 -10.43 6.55 12.68
N LEU A 199 -10.91 5.39 12.24
CA LEU A 199 -10.47 4.76 10.98
C LEU A 199 -10.75 5.62 9.75
N VAL A 200 -11.92 6.27 9.69
CA VAL A 200 -12.25 7.21 8.61
C VAL A 200 -11.33 8.42 8.63
N ALA A 201 -11.00 8.96 9.81
CA ALA A 201 -10.05 10.05 9.93
C ALA A 201 -8.66 9.65 9.43
N LEU A 202 -8.16 8.47 9.82
CA LEU A 202 -6.90 7.92 9.34
C LEU A 202 -6.91 7.72 7.83
N GLY A 203 -7.98 7.18 7.26
CA GLY A 203 -8.12 7.02 5.80
C GLY A 203 -8.11 8.34 5.04
N ARG A 204 -8.74 9.40 5.58
CA ARG A 204 -8.72 10.75 4.97
C ARG A 204 -7.35 11.44 5.06
N MET A 205 -6.52 11.04 5.98
CA MET A 205 -5.17 11.57 6.23
C MET A 205 -4.13 10.46 6.14
N SER A 206 -4.30 9.57 5.16
CA SER A 206 -3.48 8.35 5.00
C SER A 206 -2.00 8.63 4.78
N MET A 207 -1.65 9.68 4.02
CA MET A 207 -0.25 10.07 3.80
C MET A 207 0.39 10.58 5.11
N THR A 208 -0.32 11.46 5.81
CA THR A 208 0.13 11.96 7.12
C THR A 208 0.24 10.80 8.12
N GLY A 209 -0.75 9.91 8.18
CA GLY A 209 -0.72 8.74 9.06
C GLY A 209 0.45 7.81 8.74
N TYR A 210 0.71 7.55 7.46
CA TYR A 210 1.80 6.69 7.01
C TYR A 210 3.18 7.23 7.43
N VAL A 211 3.47 8.50 7.15
CA VAL A 211 4.75 9.10 7.53
C VAL A 211 4.86 9.25 9.05
N LEU A 212 3.75 9.56 9.74
CA LEU A 212 3.72 9.61 11.20
C LEU A 212 4.10 8.27 11.83
N GLN A 213 3.64 7.13 11.26
CA GLN A 213 4.07 5.81 11.72
C GLN A 213 5.58 5.65 11.66
N SER A 214 6.21 6.04 10.54
CA SER A 214 7.66 5.95 10.40
C SER A 214 8.39 6.84 11.41
N VAL A 215 7.89 8.07 11.63
CA VAL A 215 8.44 8.96 12.67
C VAL A 215 8.32 8.34 14.06
N LEU A 216 7.17 7.75 14.39
CA LEU A 216 6.97 7.10 15.68
C LEU A 216 7.83 5.84 15.83
N PHE A 217 7.98 5.03 14.76
CA PHE A 217 8.90 3.89 14.77
C PHE A 217 10.34 4.34 15.00
N THR A 218 10.78 5.37 14.28
CA THR A 218 12.13 5.93 14.45
C THR A 218 12.34 6.43 15.87
N ALA A 219 11.38 7.17 16.44
CA ALA A 219 11.50 7.73 17.76
C ALA A 219 11.41 6.70 18.89
N LEU A 220 10.55 5.68 18.75
CA LEU A 220 10.24 4.77 19.85
C LEU A 220 11.00 3.46 19.78
N VAL A 221 11.19 2.89 18.59
CA VAL A 221 11.63 1.52 18.40
C VAL A 221 13.09 1.42 17.95
N LEU A 222 13.55 2.34 17.09
CA LEU A 222 14.91 2.26 16.58
C LEU A 222 15.98 2.57 17.65
N PRO A 223 17.19 2.01 17.53
CA PRO A 223 18.25 2.15 18.55
C PRO A 223 18.66 3.59 18.84
N TRP A 224 18.59 4.46 17.83
CA TRP A 224 18.89 5.92 18.00
C TRP A 224 17.72 6.74 18.52
N GLY A 225 16.55 6.13 18.76
CA GLY A 225 15.43 6.68 19.50
C GLY A 225 15.42 6.16 20.93
N LEU A 226 14.27 5.69 21.40
CA LEU A 226 14.13 5.09 22.73
C LEU A 226 14.54 3.60 22.77
N GLY A 227 14.76 2.95 21.64
CA GLY A 227 15.16 1.54 21.55
C GLY A 227 14.16 0.54 22.15
N LEU A 228 12.88 0.92 22.26
CA LEU A 228 11.88 0.07 22.88
C LEU A 228 11.71 -1.25 22.14
N GLY A 229 11.84 -2.36 22.87
CA GLY A 229 11.74 -3.70 22.26
C GLY A 229 13.04 -4.20 21.60
N SER A 230 14.14 -3.46 21.69
CA SER A 230 15.45 -3.90 21.21
C SER A 230 15.86 -5.23 21.85
N GLY A 231 16.31 -6.20 21.04
CA GLY A 231 16.66 -7.55 21.52
C GLY A 231 15.49 -8.43 21.92
N SER A 232 14.25 -7.95 21.81
CA SER A 232 13.04 -8.72 22.10
C SER A 232 12.63 -9.59 20.92
N GLY A 233 11.98 -10.72 21.19
CA GLY A 233 11.48 -11.63 20.16
C GLY A 233 10.32 -11.05 19.32
N ALA A 234 9.89 -11.78 18.30
CA ALA A 234 8.87 -11.41 17.32
C ALA A 234 7.53 -10.94 17.95
N ALA A 235 7.14 -11.53 19.08
CA ALA A 235 5.92 -11.14 19.79
C ALA A 235 5.98 -9.68 20.29
N VAL A 236 7.11 -9.26 20.85
CA VAL A 236 7.28 -7.87 21.32
C VAL A 236 7.36 -6.92 20.12
N ALA A 237 8.05 -7.29 19.06
CA ALA A 237 8.08 -6.51 17.82
C ALA A 237 6.67 -6.28 17.25
N MET A 238 5.84 -7.32 17.25
CA MET A 238 4.44 -7.23 16.83
C MET A 238 3.63 -6.28 17.76
N LEU A 239 3.80 -6.39 19.08
CA LEU A 239 3.13 -5.50 20.03
C LEU A 239 3.56 -4.05 19.83
N MET A 240 4.84 -3.78 19.58
CA MET A 240 5.33 -2.44 19.24
C MET A 240 4.67 -1.91 17.97
N GLY A 241 4.57 -2.74 16.92
CA GLY A 241 3.87 -2.37 15.70
C GLY A 241 2.41 -1.98 15.95
N VAL A 242 1.70 -2.78 16.71
CA VAL A 242 0.30 -2.52 17.10
C VAL A 242 0.20 -1.24 17.94
N ALA A 243 1.10 -1.03 18.90
CA ALA A 243 1.11 0.16 19.74
C ALA A 243 1.36 1.44 18.92
N VAL A 244 2.34 1.43 18.02
CA VAL A 244 2.62 2.55 17.12
C VAL A 244 1.42 2.83 16.20
N TRP A 245 0.77 1.78 15.69
CA TRP A 245 -0.43 1.96 14.87
C TRP A 245 -1.59 2.60 15.66
N PHE A 246 -1.85 2.14 16.90
CA PHE A 246 -2.87 2.75 17.75
C PHE A 246 -2.54 4.20 18.12
N LEU A 247 -1.28 4.49 18.43
CA LEU A 247 -0.83 5.85 18.72
C LEU A 247 -1.03 6.76 17.50
N THR A 248 -0.68 6.29 16.31
CA THR A 248 -0.96 6.99 15.04
C THR A 248 -2.45 7.27 14.88
N LEU A 249 -3.29 6.27 15.11
CA LEU A 249 -4.75 6.39 14.99
C LEU A 249 -5.29 7.48 15.94
N ILE A 250 -4.82 7.50 17.19
CA ILE A 250 -5.21 8.50 18.19
C ILE A 250 -4.77 9.90 17.77
N ILE A 251 -3.50 10.07 17.36
CA ILE A 251 -2.95 11.38 16.96
C ILE A 251 -3.68 11.93 15.75
N VAL A 252 -3.87 11.10 14.72
CA VAL A 252 -4.58 11.51 13.49
C VAL A 252 -6.05 11.82 13.78
N TYR A 253 -6.70 11.05 14.65
CA TYR A 253 -8.07 11.36 15.06
C TYR A 253 -8.15 12.69 15.82
N ALA A 254 -7.27 12.91 16.79
CA ALA A 254 -7.19 14.18 17.52
C ALA A 254 -6.97 15.37 16.58
N TRP A 255 -6.06 15.22 15.60
CA TRP A 255 -5.88 16.22 14.56
C TRP A 255 -7.14 16.46 13.74
N SER A 256 -7.89 15.40 13.41
CA SER A 256 -9.13 15.51 12.62
C SER A 256 -10.21 16.36 13.31
N LEU A 257 -10.20 16.41 14.65
CA LEU A 257 -11.14 17.23 15.42
C LEU A 257 -10.94 18.74 15.22
N THR A 258 -9.76 19.15 14.77
CA THR A 258 -9.50 20.56 14.40
C THR A 258 -10.17 20.99 13.10
N GLY A 259 -10.80 20.08 12.36
CA GLY A 259 -11.38 20.34 11.04
C GLY A 259 -10.35 20.56 9.93
N ARG A 260 -9.06 20.48 10.23
CA ARG A 260 -7.96 20.68 9.26
C ARG A 260 -7.63 19.38 8.54
N ARG A 261 -7.16 19.52 7.31
CA ARG A 261 -6.57 18.38 6.56
C ARG A 261 -5.23 18.00 7.15
N GLY A 262 -4.82 16.76 6.89
CA GLY A 262 -3.48 16.33 7.25
C GLY A 262 -2.40 17.22 6.59
N PRO A 263 -1.26 17.43 7.27
CA PRO A 263 -0.18 18.27 6.74
C PRO A 263 0.32 17.80 5.37
N LEU A 264 0.56 16.51 5.20
CA LEU A 264 1.09 15.95 3.94
C LEU A 264 0.06 15.98 2.82
N GLU A 265 -1.22 15.75 3.11
CA GLU A 265 -2.31 15.91 2.15
C GLU A 265 -2.40 17.35 1.66
N THR A 266 -2.16 18.31 2.54
CA THR A 266 -2.15 19.74 2.21
C THR A 266 -0.98 20.09 1.30
N ILE A 267 0.23 19.61 1.62
CA ILE A 267 1.44 19.79 0.81
C ILE A 267 1.25 19.15 -0.57
N HIS A 268 0.84 17.88 -0.61
CA HIS A 268 0.58 17.15 -1.84
C HIS A 268 -0.39 17.89 -2.76
N ARG A 269 -1.49 18.41 -2.21
CA ARG A 269 -2.46 19.20 -2.99
C ARG A 269 -1.87 20.50 -3.50
N ARG A 270 -1.09 21.21 -2.71
CA ARG A 270 -0.44 22.46 -3.15
C ARG A 270 0.55 22.23 -4.28
N LEU A 271 1.30 21.12 -4.22
CA LEU A 271 2.27 20.77 -5.26
C LEU A 271 1.63 20.12 -6.49
N GLY A 272 0.59 19.33 -6.30
CA GLY A 272 -0.04 18.55 -7.38
C GLY A 272 -1.12 19.31 -8.15
N TYR A 273 -1.79 20.28 -7.51
CA TYR A 273 -2.83 21.10 -8.14
C TYR A 273 -2.34 22.55 -8.26
N THR A 274 -1.44 22.80 -9.18
CA THR A 274 -1.22 24.15 -9.70
C THR A 274 -2.56 24.68 -10.21
N ARG A 275 -2.87 25.95 -9.88
CA ARG A 275 -4.13 26.64 -10.22
C ARG A 275 -4.55 26.31 -11.65
N PRO A 276 -5.84 26.08 -11.93
CA PRO A 276 -6.30 25.90 -13.30
C PRO A 276 -5.82 27.09 -14.12
N THR A 277 -4.98 26.81 -15.09
CA THR A 277 -4.54 27.78 -16.08
C THR A 277 -5.80 28.40 -16.69
N THR A 278 -5.80 29.71 -16.85
CA THR A 278 -6.85 30.59 -17.40
C THR A 278 -7.48 30.10 -18.74
N ALA A 279 -7.01 28.99 -19.29
CA ALA A 279 -7.51 28.36 -20.51
C ALA A 279 -8.94 27.76 -20.37
N LEU A 280 -9.35 27.30 -19.19
CA LEU A 280 -10.70 26.76 -18.97
C LEU A 280 -11.76 27.84 -18.78
N ARG A 281 -11.40 29.09 -18.48
CA ARG A 281 -12.33 30.22 -18.43
C ARG A 281 -12.82 30.66 -19.81
N ARG A 282 -12.11 30.33 -20.89
CA ARG A 282 -12.51 30.69 -22.26
C ARG A 282 -13.52 29.70 -22.88
N TYR A 283 -13.68 28.51 -22.33
CA TYR A 283 -14.62 27.53 -22.88
C TYR A 283 -16.05 27.68 -22.31
N ASN A 284 -16.21 28.20 -21.12
CA ASN A 284 -17.52 28.41 -20.49
C ASN A 284 -18.11 29.83 -20.70
N GLY A 285 -17.52 30.62 -21.55
CA GLY A 285 -17.98 31.99 -21.85
C GLY A 285 -18.53 32.18 -23.25
N ARG A 286 -18.85 31.10 -23.97
CA ARG A 286 -19.53 31.11 -25.27
C ARG A 286 -20.72 30.16 -25.23
N SER A 287 -21.79 30.58 -24.64
CA SER A 287 -23.13 30.10 -24.85
C SER A 287 -24.09 31.27 -24.69
#